data_8eec123b751b0fad473da9a78636f78c
#
_entry.id   8eec123b751b0fad473da9a78636f78c
#
_cell.length_a   1.000
_cell.length_b   1.000
_cell.length_c   1.000
_cell.angle_alpha   90.00
_cell.angle_beta   90.00
_cell.angle_gamma   90.00
#
_symmetry.space_group_name_H-M   'P 1'
#
loop_
_entity.id
_entity.type
_entity.pdbx_description
1 polymer ?
#
loop_
_entity_poly.entity_id
_entity_poly.type
_entity_poly.pdbx_seq_one_letter_code
_entity_poly.pdbx_strand_id
1 'polypeptide(L)'
;MLMTGARRAVKVPFLDLGPVHEPLKAGILADIAELIDSSAFTNGPALRRFETAFARSCGTRECVGVASGLDALRLGLLAAGIEPGDEVILPAHTFVATFEAVTQAGGVPIPVDVGEDDYNLDVSAVEAAVGPATRFVLPVHLYGQLADVRRLQEVAAAYGLTIVEDACQAHGAERDGIRAGTAGRAAAFSFYPGKNLGAMGDAGALVTDDDHLAGAVRALREHGQRAKHVHDLEGYTSRLDTIQAIVLARKLPRLEAWNADRRRIAAVYGDGLRGVGDLTLPPVPDGSDPAWHLYAVRTADPEALGRFLRTRGIATGRHYPQPPHLSPAWAWLGLGRGAFPVTEALAAELLSLPIYPGMAPAQVQAVVHRVREYFGDA
;
A
#
# COMPACT_ATOMS: atom_id res chain seq x y z
N MET A 1 -28.59 -10.38 45.99
CA MET A 1 -28.55 -9.17 45.12
C MET A 1 -27.22 -9.21 44.40
N LEU A 2 -27.16 -9.92 43.25
CA LEU A 2 -25.97 -10.08 42.45
C LEU A 2 -25.85 -8.85 41.54
N MET A 3 -24.88 -8.00 41.82
CA MET A 3 -24.56 -6.89 40.93
C MET A 3 -23.93 -7.46 39.64
N THR A 4 -24.74 -7.53 38.59
CA THR A 4 -24.27 -7.78 37.24
C THR A 4 -23.41 -6.58 36.80
N GLY A 5 -22.11 -6.71 37.02
CA GLY A 5 -21.14 -5.76 36.46
C GLY A 5 -21.34 -5.72 34.95
N ALA A 6 -21.86 -4.63 34.41
CA ALA A 6 -21.91 -4.38 32.98
C ALA A 6 -20.50 -4.55 32.44
N ARG A 7 -20.22 -5.63 31.70
CA ARG A 7 -18.95 -5.80 30.98
C ARG A 7 -18.80 -4.59 30.07
N ARG A 8 -17.82 -3.75 30.34
CA ARG A 8 -17.50 -2.60 29.48
C ARG A 8 -17.38 -3.11 28.06
N ALA A 9 -18.17 -2.60 27.14
CA ALA A 9 -18.12 -3.01 25.72
C ALA A 9 -16.68 -2.85 25.21
N VAL A 10 -16.16 -3.91 24.60
CA VAL A 10 -14.81 -3.90 24.01
C VAL A 10 -14.82 -2.91 22.86
N LYS A 11 -14.01 -1.85 22.96
CA LYS A 11 -13.82 -0.90 21.85
C LYS A 11 -12.72 -1.40 20.94
N VAL A 12 -12.98 -1.42 19.63
CA VAL A 12 -12.05 -1.82 18.59
C VAL A 12 -11.93 -0.67 17.58
N PRO A 13 -10.89 0.17 17.67
CA PRO A 13 -10.62 1.19 16.66
C PRO A 13 -10.27 0.51 15.32
N PHE A 14 -10.46 1.22 14.21
CA PHE A 14 -10.03 0.72 12.91
C PHE A 14 -8.52 0.52 12.83
N LEU A 15 -7.79 1.44 13.45
CA LEU A 15 -6.33 1.41 13.59
C LEU A 15 -5.95 1.97 14.97
N ASP A 16 -4.99 1.30 15.63
CA ASP A 16 -4.35 1.80 16.85
C ASP A 16 -2.84 1.72 16.68
N LEU A 17 -2.19 2.87 16.72
CA LEU A 17 -0.74 2.99 16.58
C LEU A 17 -0.01 2.94 17.96
N GLY A 18 -0.74 2.98 19.07
CA GLY A 18 -0.16 2.92 20.42
C GLY A 18 0.74 1.70 20.64
N PRO A 19 0.26 0.47 20.36
CA PRO A 19 1.05 -0.75 20.57
C PRO A 19 2.38 -0.80 19.80
N VAL A 20 2.45 -0.16 18.62
CA VAL A 20 3.68 -0.13 17.82
C VAL A 20 4.62 1.00 18.21
N HIS A 21 4.11 2.10 18.78
CA HIS A 21 4.91 3.27 19.15
C HIS A 21 5.48 3.18 20.55
N GLU A 22 4.68 2.75 21.53
CA GLU A 22 5.08 2.80 22.96
C GLU A 22 6.40 2.08 23.25
N PRO A 23 6.68 0.87 22.71
CA PRO A 23 7.96 0.19 22.96
C PRO A 23 9.17 0.89 22.33
N LEU A 24 8.97 1.76 21.35
CA LEU A 24 10.03 2.42 20.58
C LEU A 24 10.24 3.88 21.00
N LYS A 25 9.30 4.45 21.76
CA LYS A 25 9.22 5.88 22.09
C LYS A 25 10.52 6.43 22.68
N ALA A 26 11.08 5.77 23.69
CA ALA A 26 12.30 6.26 24.35
C ALA A 26 13.49 6.30 23.38
N GLY A 27 13.65 5.27 22.53
CA GLY A 27 14.73 5.23 21.54
C GLY A 27 14.54 6.27 20.43
N ILE A 28 13.32 6.48 19.96
CA ILE A 28 13.00 7.50 18.96
C ILE A 28 13.32 8.90 19.52
N LEU A 29 12.92 9.19 20.75
CA LEU A 29 13.18 10.49 21.38
C LEU A 29 14.68 10.75 21.57
N ALA A 30 15.46 9.73 21.93
CA ALA A 30 16.92 9.85 22.04
C ALA A 30 17.56 10.18 20.68
N ASP A 31 17.18 9.47 19.61
CA ASP A 31 17.73 9.73 18.27
C ASP A 31 17.32 11.12 17.72
N ILE A 32 16.11 11.59 18.07
CA ILE A 32 15.66 12.94 17.73
C ILE A 32 16.48 14.00 18.48
N ALA A 33 16.82 13.77 19.75
CA ALA A 33 17.71 14.67 20.48
C ALA A 33 19.08 14.78 19.81
N GLU A 34 19.70 13.66 19.41
CA GLU A 34 20.96 13.67 18.65
C GLU A 34 20.82 14.39 17.30
N LEU A 35 19.69 14.26 16.63
CA LEU A 35 19.40 14.99 15.39
C LEU A 35 19.38 16.51 15.62
N ILE A 36 18.78 16.96 16.70
CA ILE A 36 18.72 18.39 17.08
C ILE A 36 20.14 18.90 17.34
N ASP A 37 20.93 18.17 18.12
CA ASP A 37 22.30 18.55 18.47
C ASP A 37 23.21 18.65 17.23
N SER A 38 23.02 17.73 16.28
CA SER A 38 23.82 17.69 15.03
C SER A 38 23.31 18.59 13.91
N SER A 39 22.07 19.11 14.03
CA SER A 39 21.37 19.92 13.00
C SER A 39 21.30 19.26 11.60
N ALA A 40 21.39 17.92 11.52
CA ALA A 40 21.42 17.16 10.25
C ALA A 40 20.00 16.85 9.73
N PHE A 41 19.13 17.86 9.62
CA PHE A 41 17.69 17.71 9.36
C PHE A 41 17.35 17.22 7.94
N THR A 42 18.24 17.42 6.94
CA THR A 42 18.02 16.99 5.56
C THR A 42 19.22 16.20 5.04
N ASN A 43 18.97 15.12 4.30
CA ASN A 43 20.00 14.29 3.65
C ASN A 43 21.11 13.78 4.60
N GLY A 44 20.78 13.66 5.90
CA GLY A 44 21.74 13.28 6.93
C GLY A 44 22.11 11.79 6.94
N PRO A 45 23.05 11.38 7.81
CA PRO A 45 23.46 9.99 7.94
C PRO A 45 22.33 9.02 8.31
N ALA A 46 21.32 9.46 9.06
CA ALA A 46 20.17 8.63 9.43
C ALA A 46 19.32 8.24 8.23
N LEU A 47 19.14 9.15 7.25
CA LEU A 47 18.46 8.83 6.00
C LEU A 47 19.19 7.72 5.25
N ARG A 48 20.51 7.85 5.06
CA ARG A 48 21.33 6.82 4.37
C ARG A 48 21.28 5.46 5.08
N ARG A 49 21.34 5.46 6.42
CA ARG A 49 21.21 4.21 7.20
C ARG A 49 19.85 3.55 6.96
N PHE A 50 18.78 4.32 6.97
CA PHE A 50 17.43 3.81 6.69
C PHE A 50 17.32 3.28 5.25
N GLU A 51 17.75 4.04 4.24
CA GLU A 51 17.74 3.63 2.83
C GLU A 51 18.47 2.29 2.65
N THR A 52 19.70 2.14 3.19
CA THR A 52 20.46 0.90 3.13
C THR A 52 19.75 -0.28 3.82
N ALA A 53 19.15 -0.04 4.99
CA ALA A 53 18.45 -1.08 5.73
C ALA A 53 17.15 -1.49 5.02
N PHE A 54 16.42 -0.55 4.43
CA PHE A 54 15.17 -0.81 3.74
C PHE A 54 15.40 -1.54 2.40
N ALA A 55 16.40 -1.13 1.59
CA ALA A 55 16.81 -1.86 0.39
C ALA A 55 17.11 -3.33 0.71
N ARG A 56 17.91 -3.58 1.76
CA ARG A 56 18.22 -4.94 2.21
C ARG A 56 16.98 -5.73 2.62
N SER A 57 16.02 -5.10 3.31
CA SER A 57 14.78 -5.76 3.73
C SER A 57 13.86 -6.13 2.56
N CYS A 58 13.88 -5.34 1.49
CA CYS A 58 13.16 -5.65 0.25
C CYS A 58 13.91 -6.68 -0.62
N GLY A 59 15.22 -6.85 -0.44
CA GLY A 59 16.07 -7.70 -1.28
C GLY A 59 16.56 -6.99 -2.55
N THR A 60 16.60 -5.65 -2.55
CA THR A 60 17.09 -4.81 -3.65
C THR A 60 18.43 -4.17 -3.31
N ARG A 61 19.14 -3.65 -4.33
CA ARG A 61 20.43 -2.98 -4.12
C ARG A 61 20.28 -1.55 -3.62
N GLU A 62 19.28 -0.83 -4.14
CA GLU A 62 19.11 0.59 -3.92
C GLU A 62 17.75 0.91 -3.30
N CYS A 63 17.75 1.90 -2.41
CA CYS A 63 16.56 2.56 -1.91
C CYS A 63 16.79 4.07 -1.94
N VAL A 64 15.77 4.80 -2.35
CA VAL A 64 15.77 6.27 -2.38
C VAL A 64 14.57 6.78 -1.62
N GLY A 65 14.77 7.37 -0.45
CA GLY A 65 13.72 7.96 0.37
C GLY A 65 13.18 9.25 -0.23
N VAL A 66 11.87 9.37 -0.30
CA VAL A 66 11.14 10.51 -0.89
C VAL A 66 10.00 10.96 0.02
N ALA A 67 9.30 12.04 -0.33
CA ALA A 67 8.30 12.65 0.54
C ALA A 67 7.02 11.80 0.74
N SER A 68 6.66 10.94 -0.22
CA SER A 68 5.46 10.11 -0.15
C SER A 68 5.53 8.91 -1.11
N GLY A 69 4.59 7.97 -0.98
CA GLY A 69 4.42 6.88 -1.95
C GLY A 69 4.02 7.40 -3.33
N LEU A 70 3.21 8.45 -3.41
CA LEU A 70 2.87 9.14 -4.66
C LEU A 70 4.13 9.66 -5.36
N ASP A 71 4.99 10.35 -4.61
CA ASP A 71 6.25 10.84 -5.16
C ASP A 71 7.19 9.72 -5.58
N ALA A 72 7.21 8.60 -4.84
CA ALA A 72 7.99 7.44 -5.23
C ALA A 72 7.54 6.87 -6.59
N LEU A 73 6.23 6.75 -6.83
CA LEU A 73 5.68 6.33 -8.12
C LEU A 73 6.00 7.33 -9.22
N ARG A 74 5.68 8.62 -9.00
CA ARG A 74 5.89 9.69 -9.99
C ARG A 74 7.36 9.80 -10.38
N LEU A 75 8.25 9.88 -9.40
CA LEU A 75 9.70 10.02 -9.66
C LEU A 75 10.28 8.74 -10.25
N GLY A 76 9.73 7.57 -9.90
CA GLY A 76 10.07 6.29 -10.50
C GLY A 76 9.73 6.23 -11.99
N LEU A 77 8.52 6.66 -12.38
CA LEU A 77 8.11 6.75 -13.79
C LEU A 77 8.99 7.74 -14.57
N LEU A 78 9.23 8.95 -14.03
CA LEU A 78 10.11 9.95 -14.64
C LEU A 78 11.53 9.41 -14.82
N ALA A 79 12.10 8.77 -13.81
CA ALA A 79 13.43 8.18 -13.87
C ALA A 79 13.50 6.95 -14.79
N ALA A 80 12.38 6.25 -14.98
CA ALA A 80 12.26 5.14 -15.93
C ALA A 80 12.11 5.62 -17.39
N GLY A 81 11.94 6.93 -17.60
CA GLY A 81 11.92 7.55 -18.93
C GLY A 81 10.53 7.68 -19.54
N ILE A 82 9.47 7.83 -18.73
CA ILE A 82 8.14 8.15 -19.25
C ILE A 82 8.14 9.50 -19.98
N GLU A 83 7.54 9.53 -21.14
CA GLU A 83 7.37 10.75 -21.95
C GLU A 83 5.90 11.17 -22.01
N PRO A 84 5.61 12.46 -22.28
CA PRO A 84 4.24 12.92 -22.44
C PRO A 84 3.48 12.14 -23.52
N GLY A 85 2.36 11.53 -23.13
CA GLY A 85 1.52 10.71 -24.00
C GLY A 85 1.81 9.20 -23.93
N ASP A 86 2.86 8.77 -23.25
CA ASP A 86 3.05 7.34 -22.97
C ASP A 86 1.90 6.78 -22.14
N GLU A 87 1.41 5.64 -22.55
CA GLU A 87 0.34 4.93 -21.85
C GLU A 87 0.91 4.03 -20.77
N VAL A 88 0.26 4.08 -19.59
CA VAL A 88 0.58 3.24 -18.43
C VAL A 88 -0.64 2.40 -18.07
N ILE A 89 -0.57 1.09 -18.27
CA ILE A 89 -1.65 0.16 -17.86
C ILE A 89 -1.59 -0.01 -16.35
N LEU A 90 -2.75 0.14 -15.67
CA LEU A 90 -2.88 0.06 -14.21
C LEU A 90 -4.27 -0.47 -13.82
N PRO A 91 -4.46 -1.00 -12.58
CA PRO A 91 -5.77 -1.50 -12.15
C PRO A 91 -6.76 -0.34 -11.94
N ALA A 92 -8.01 -0.54 -12.36
CA ALA A 92 -9.11 0.39 -12.08
C ALA A 92 -9.48 0.41 -10.59
N HIS A 93 -9.23 -0.71 -9.86
CA HIS A 93 -9.43 -0.83 -8.42
C HIS A 93 -8.13 -0.54 -7.67
N THR A 94 -7.91 0.71 -7.32
CA THR A 94 -6.72 1.18 -6.60
C THR A 94 -7.01 2.45 -5.79
N PHE A 95 -6.04 2.88 -5.00
CA PHE A 95 -6.03 4.22 -4.42
C PHE A 95 -5.74 5.27 -5.50
N VAL A 96 -6.36 6.43 -5.35
CA VAL A 96 -6.27 7.54 -6.31
C VAL A 96 -4.84 7.95 -6.67
N ALA A 97 -3.90 7.83 -5.74
CA ALA A 97 -2.50 8.20 -5.94
C ALA A 97 -1.81 7.44 -7.10
N THR A 98 -2.26 6.23 -7.43
CA THR A 98 -1.73 5.47 -8.57
C THR A 98 -2.02 6.21 -9.90
N PHE A 99 -3.24 6.71 -10.07
CA PHE A 99 -3.62 7.53 -11.24
C PHE A 99 -2.92 8.89 -11.24
N GLU A 100 -2.86 9.53 -10.07
CA GLU A 100 -2.16 10.82 -9.90
C GLU A 100 -0.70 10.73 -10.30
N ALA A 101 0.00 9.66 -9.89
CA ALA A 101 1.41 9.47 -10.23
C ALA A 101 1.65 9.44 -11.73
N VAL A 102 0.80 8.72 -12.48
CA VAL A 102 0.88 8.62 -13.94
C VAL A 102 0.63 9.97 -14.60
N THR A 103 -0.47 10.63 -14.24
CA THR A 103 -0.83 11.93 -14.86
C THR A 103 0.16 13.04 -14.51
N GLN A 104 0.67 13.07 -13.28
CA GLN A 104 1.70 14.03 -12.85
C GLN A 104 3.08 13.75 -13.46
N ALA A 105 3.33 12.52 -13.91
CA ALA A 105 4.54 12.18 -14.68
C ALA A 105 4.39 12.48 -16.18
N GLY A 106 3.22 12.95 -16.64
CA GLY A 106 2.93 13.26 -18.05
C GLY A 106 2.36 12.08 -18.85
N GLY A 107 2.19 10.91 -18.23
CA GLY A 107 1.62 9.73 -18.86
C GLY A 107 0.10 9.74 -18.92
N VAL A 108 -0.45 8.80 -19.66
CA VAL A 108 -1.89 8.55 -19.80
C VAL A 108 -2.24 7.25 -19.08
N PRO A 109 -3.05 7.27 -18.00
CA PRO A 109 -3.48 6.04 -17.36
C PRO A 109 -4.45 5.25 -18.25
N ILE A 110 -4.15 3.99 -18.49
CA ILE A 110 -5.02 3.02 -19.16
C ILE A 110 -5.51 2.02 -18.12
N PRO A 111 -6.64 2.30 -17.46
CA PRO A 111 -7.13 1.39 -16.43
C PRO A 111 -7.67 0.11 -17.07
N VAL A 112 -7.43 -1.02 -16.40
CA VAL A 112 -8.02 -2.32 -16.72
C VAL A 112 -8.72 -2.88 -15.48
N ASP A 113 -9.66 -3.80 -15.69
CA ASP A 113 -10.37 -4.40 -14.56
C ASP A 113 -9.45 -5.31 -13.73
N VAL A 114 -9.92 -5.73 -12.59
CA VAL A 114 -9.21 -6.59 -11.65
C VAL A 114 -9.85 -7.98 -11.58
N GLY A 115 -9.09 -8.98 -11.12
CA GLY A 115 -9.62 -10.31 -10.86
C GLY A 115 -10.49 -10.35 -9.61
N GLU A 116 -11.53 -11.19 -9.61
CA GLU A 116 -12.35 -11.45 -8.40
C GLU A 116 -11.60 -12.32 -7.38
N ASP A 117 -10.61 -13.07 -7.82
CA ASP A 117 -9.85 -14.08 -7.08
C ASP A 117 -8.62 -13.54 -6.36
N ASP A 118 -8.23 -12.28 -6.62
CA ASP A 118 -7.14 -11.63 -5.88
C ASP A 118 -7.30 -10.11 -5.69
N TYR A 119 -8.31 -9.51 -6.33
CA TYR A 119 -8.59 -8.06 -6.34
C TYR A 119 -7.47 -7.22 -6.94
N ASN A 120 -6.53 -7.86 -7.59
CA ASN A 120 -5.41 -7.24 -8.30
C ASN A 120 -5.66 -7.20 -9.80
N LEU A 121 -4.79 -6.52 -10.50
CA LEU A 121 -4.83 -6.31 -11.93
C LEU A 121 -4.96 -7.64 -12.70
N ASP A 122 -6.01 -7.78 -13.54
CA ASP A 122 -6.19 -8.95 -14.42
C ASP A 122 -5.16 -8.92 -15.56
N VAL A 123 -4.26 -9.89 -15.53
CA VAL A 123 -3.17 -9.99 -16.52
C VAL A 123 -3.69 -10.19 -17.95
N SER A 124 -4.83 -10.87 -18.12
CA SER A 124 -5.44 -11.05 -19.44
C SER A 124 -5.99 -9.72 -19.98
N ALA A 125 -6.54 -8.89 -19.10
CA ALA A 125 -6.98 -7.53 -19.43
C ALA A 125 -5.79 -6.61 -19.76
N VAL A 126 -4.64 -6.80 -19.10
CA VAL A 126 -3.39 -6.08 -19.46
C VAL A 126 -3.00 -6.38 -20.88
N GLU A 127 -2.90 -7.66 -21.24
CA GLU A 127 -2.49 -8.08 -22.59
C GLU A 127 -3.41 -7.51 -23.67
N ALA A 128 -4.72 -7.53 -23.42
CA ALA A 128 -5.72 -6.97 -24.32
C ALA A 128 -5.66 -5.43 -24.45
N ALA A 129 -5.13 -4.73 -23.45
CA ALA A 129 -5.04 -3.26 -23.43
C ALA A 129 -3.74 -2.71 -24.04
N VAL A 130 -2.76 -3.56 -24.38
CA VAL A 130 -1.50 -3.09 -24.95
C VAL A 130 -1.73 -2.46 -26.32
N GLY A 131 -1.37 -1.19 -26.44
CA GLY A 131 -1.44 -0.40 -27.68
C GLY A 131 -0.06 0.12 -28.12
N PRO A 132 0.00 0.85 -29.26
CA PRO A 132 1.28 1.36 -29.79
C PRO A 132 1.97 2.39 -28.88
N ALA A 133 1.20 3.10 -28.03
CA ALA A 133 1.71 4.09 -27.08
C ALA A 133 2.00 3.50 -25.70
N THR A 134 1.64 2.23 -25.45
CA THR A 134 1.85 1.59 -24.15
C THR A 134 3.34 1.35 -23.92
N ARG A 135 3.86 1.83 -22.79
CA ARG A 135 5.26 1.69 -22.37
C ARG A 135 5.44 1.08 -21.01
N PHE A 136 4.42 1.23 -20.15
CA PHE A 136 4.51 0.81 -18.76
C PHE A 136 3.31 -0.03 -18.36
N VAL A 137 3.55 -0.94 -17.42
CA VAL A 137 2.50 -1.57 -16.61
C VAL A 137 2.81 -1.29 -15.14
N LEU A 138 1.79 -0.83 -14.42
CA LEU A 138 1.89 -0.42 -13.02
C LEU A 138 0.95 -1.30 -12.17
N PRO A 139 1.37 -2.53 -11.78
CA PRO A 139 0.61 -3.34 -10.84
C PRO A 139 0.55 -2.68 -9.47
N VAL A 140 -0.60 -2.79 -8.82
CA VAL A 140 -0.78 -2.38 -7.42
C VAL A 140 -0.92 -3.64 -6.57
N HIS A 141 -0.12 -3.75 -5.52
CA HIS A 141 -0.20 -4.85 -4.56
C HIS A 141 -1.22 -4.50 -3.47
N LEU A 142 -2.49 -4.53 -3.86
CA LEU A 142 -3.58 -3.96 -3.07
C LEU A 142 -3.81 -4.77 -1.78
N TYR A 143 -4.13 -4.07 -0.70
CA TYR A 143 -4.39 -4.61 0.65
C TYR A 143 -3.21 -5.39 1.27
N GLY A 144 -2.05 -5.38 0.62
CA GLY A 144 -0.87 -6.12 1.05
C GLY A 144 -0.73 -7.48 0.39
N GLN A 145 -1.43 -7.74 -0.72
CA GLN A 145 -1.34 -8.96 -1.52
C GLN A 145 -0.72 -8.66 -2.88
N LEU A 146 0.31 -9.44 -3.27
CA LEU A 146 0.94 -9.25 -4.57
C LEU A 146 -0.01 -9.61 -5.71
N ALA A 147 0.00 -8.77 -6.76
CA ALA A 147 -0.52 -9.12 -8.07
C ALA A 147 0.22 -10.35 -8.64
N ASP A 148 -0.30 -10.96 -9.69
CA ASP A 148 0.39 -12.04 -10.40
C ASP A 148 1.56 -11.49 -11.23
N VAL A 149 2.61 -11.11 -10.50
CA VAL A 149 3.79 -10.45 -11.08
C VAL A 149 4.58 -11.38 -12.01
N ARG A 150 4.51 -12.71 -11.81
CA ARG A 150 5.17 -13.67 -12.68
C ARG A 150 4.56 -13.63 -14.09
N ARG A 151 3.25 -13.72 -14.19
CA ARG A 151 2.56 -13.58 -15.48
C ARG A 151 2.71 -12.18 -16.08
N LEU A 152 2.71 -11.13 -15.23
CA LEU A 152 2.97 -9.77 -15.69
C LEU A 152 4.36 -9.60 -16.29
N GLN A 153 5.39 -10.25 -15.73
CA GLN A 153 6.74 -10.25 -16.28
C GLN A 153 6.79 -10.92 -17.67
N GLU A 154 6.04 -12.00 -17.88
CA GLU A 154 5.93 -12.66 -19.19
C GLU A 154 5.29 -11.73 -20.23
N VAL A 155 4.17 -11.08 -19.89
CA VAL A 155 3.50 -10.10 -20.76
C VAL A 155 4.41 -8.91 -21.02
N ALA A 156 5.01 -8.34 -19.98
CA ALA A 156 5.92 -7.19 -20.13
C ALA A 156 7.10 -7.51 -21.04
N ALA A 157 7.69 -8.71 -20.94
CA ALA A 157 8.77 -9.16 -21.82
C ALA A 157 8.31 -9.33 -23.26
N ALA A 158 7.10 -9.87 -23.48
CA ALA A 158 6.55 -10.10 -24.83
C ALA A 158 6.27 -8.78 -25.58
N TYR A 159 5.86 -7.74 -24.87
CA TYR A 159 5.48 -6.45 -25.46
C TYR A 159 6.49 -5.32 -25.24
N GLY A 160 7.61 -5.61 -24.58
CA GLY A 160 8.65 -4.61 -24.28
C GLY A 160 8.22 -3.53 -23.27
N LEU A 161 7.34 -3.89 -22.33
CA LEU A 161 6.83 -2.97 -21.30
C LEU A 161 7.76 -2.90 -20.09
N THR A 162 7.80 -1.74 -19.46
CA THR A 162 8.50 -1.54 -18.17
C THR A 162 7.50 -1.72 -17.02
N ILE A 163 7.82 -2.59 -16.06
CA ILE A 163 7.05 -2.75 -14.81
C ILE A 163 7.56 -1.76 -13.77
N VAL A 164 6.64 -0.96 -13.20
CA VAL A 164 6.86 -0.15 -11.99
C VAL A 164 5.80 -0.55 -10.97
N GLU A 165 6.22 -1.08 -9.81
CA GLU A 165 5.31 -1.62 -8.80
C GLU A 165 4.77 -0.52 -7.88
N ASP A 166 3.46 -0.48 -7.63
CA ASP A 166 2.87 0.19 -6.48
C ASP A 166 2.80 -0.80 -5.30
N ALA A 167 3.85 -0.84 -4.50
CA ALA A 167 3.98 -1.66 -3.30
C ALA A 167 3.62 -0.89 -2.01
N CYS A 168 2.92 0.24 -2.12
CA CYS A 168 2.59 1.13 -0.99
C CYS A 168 1.76 0.47 0.12
N GLN A 169 1.19 -0.70 -0.13
CA GLN A 169 0.42 -1.48 0.85
C GLN A 169 1.05 -2.85 1.15
N ALA A 170 2.19 -3.21 0.53
CA ALA A 170 2.69 -4.57 0.49
C ALA A 170 4.08 -4.78 1.13
N HIS A 171 4.37 -4.04 2.21
CA HIS A 171 5.63 -4.14 2.94
C HIS A 171 5.86 -5.56 3.47
N GLY A 172 6.79 -6.29 2.85
CA GLY A 172 7.14 -7.65 3.22
C GLY A 172 6.15 -8.73 2.73
N ALA A 173 5.25 -8.39 1.80
CA ALA A 173 4.42 -9.38 1.11
C ALA A 173 5.23 -10.17 0.07
N GLU A 174 4.82 -11.42 -0.17
CA GLU A 174 5.48 -12.31 -1.12
C GLU A 174 4.44 -13.17 -1.85
N ARG A 175 4.73 -13.54 -3.12
CA ARG A 175 3.96 -14.53 -3.89
C ARG A 175 4.92 -15.32 -4.77
N ASP A 176 4.85 -16.66 -4.71
CA ASP A 176 5.67 -17.58 -5.51
C ASP A 176 7.19 -17.34 -5.38
N GLY A 177 7.65 -16.92 -4.19
CA GLY A 177 9.04 -16.59 -3.91
C GLY A 177 9.48 -15.21 -4.43
N ILE A 178 8.57 -14.41 -5.01
CA ILE A 178 8.83 -13.04 -5.45
C ILE A 178 8.33 -12.08 -4.37
N ARG A 179 9.19 -11.17 -3.89
CA ARG A 179 8.84 -10.17 -2.89
C ARG A 179 8.33 -8.88 -3.53
N ALA A 180 7.42 -8.21 -2.85
CA ALA A 180 7.04 -6.84 -3.19
C ALA A 180 8.29 -5.97 -3.29
N GLY A 181 8.46 -5.31 -4.43
CA GLY A 181 9.61 -4.47 -4.71
C GLY A 181 10.70 -5.08 -5.56
N THR A 182 10.57 -6.37 -5.96
CA THR A 182 11.60 -7.07 -6.74
C THR A 182 11.11 -7.57 -8.10
N ALA A 183 9.86 -7.34 -8.46
CA ALA A 183 9.28 -7.84 -9.69
C ALA A 183 9.49 -6.91 -10.90
N GLY A 184 9.58 -5.61 -10.66
CA GLY A 184 9.70 -4.58 -11.67
C GLY A 184 11.07 -3.92 -11.73
N ARG A 185 11.23 -2.96 -12.65
CA ARG A 185 12.42 -2.11 -12.75
C ARG A 185 12.57 -1.21 -11.53
N ALA A 186 11.44 -0.83 -10.90
CA ALA A 186 11.37 -0.07 -9.66
C ALA A 186 10.08 -0.38 -8.92
N ALA A 187 10.06 -0.14 -7.62
CA ALA A 187 8.86 -0.22 -6.80
C ALA A 187 8.76 0.93 -5.80
N ALA A 188 7.55 1.43 -5.63
CA ALA A 188 7.23 2.49 -4.70
C ALA A 188 6.63 1.95 -3.41
N PHE A 189 7.09 2.50 -2.29
CA PHE A 189 6.55 2.24 -0.95
C PHE A 189 6.08 3.54 -0.30
N SER A 190 4.96 3.47 0.42
CA SER A 190 4.46 4.55 1.23
C SER A 190 4.71 4.25 2.71
N PHE A 191 5.19 5.24 3.44
CA PHE A 191 5.32 5.16 4.89
C PHE A 191 4.32 6.08 5.61
N TYR A 192 3.17 6.38 4.98
CA TYR A 192 2.06 7.05 5.66
C TYR A 192 1.79 6.34 7.00
N PRO A 193 1.45 7.06 8.09
CA PRO A 193 1.40 6.49 9.45
C PRO A 193 0.61 5.20 9.61
N GLY A 194 -0.45 5.01 8.83
CA GLY A 194 -1.28 3.81 8.84
C GLY A 194 -0.71 2.60 8.11
N LYS A 195 0.40 2.73 7.37
CA LYS A 195 1.03 1.63 6.63
C LYS A 195 1.68 0.61 7.58
N ASN A 196 1.92 -0.61 7.09
CA ASN A 196 2.54 -1.67 7.88
C ASN A 196 3.91 -1.25 8.46
N LEU A 197 4.66 -0.45 7.70
CA LEU A 197 5.80 0.34 8.18
C LEU A 197 5.45 1.82 8.02
N GLY A 198 4.90 2.43 9.06
CA GLY A 198 4.46 3.84 9.03
C GLY A 198 5.42 4.77 9.76
N ALA A 199 5.70 5.94 9.15
CA ALA A 199 6.40 7.06 9.78
C ALA A 199 5.50 7.78 10.80
N MET A 200 5.94 8.90 11.35
CA MET A 200 5.16 9.84 12.15
C MET A 200 4.79 11.11 11.35
N GLY A 201 4.46 10.91 10.08
CA GLY A 201 4.12 11.93 9.09
C GLY A 201 4.19 11.31 7.69
N ASP A 202 4.19 12.14 6.65
CA ASP A 202 4.34 11.65 5.29
C ASP A 202 5.77 11.21 5.03
N ALA A 203 5.91 10.10 4.29
CA ALA A 203 7.17 9.54 3.86
C ALA A 203 6.93 8.45 2.80
N GLY A 204 7.92 8.21 1.95
CA GLY A 204 7.92 7.14 0.97
C GLY A 204 9.34 6.75 0.58
N ALA A 205 9.46 5.70 -0.20
CA ALA A 205 10.71 5.31 -0.83
C ALA A 205 10.45 4.61 -2.16
N LEU A 206 11.43 4.72 -3.05
CA LEU A 206 11.55 3.88 -4.22
C LEU A 206 12.68 2.88 -4.00
N VAL A 207 12.49 1.62 -4.38
CA VAL A 207 13.53 0.59 -4.39
C VAL A 207 13.76 0.09 -5.81
N THR A 208 15.01 -0.31 -6.12
CA THR A 208 15.40 -0.76 -7.46
C THR A 208 16.75 -1.49 -7.43
N ASP A 209 17.00 -2.31 -8.45
CA ASP A 209 18.32 -2.85 -8.75
C ASP A 209 19.05 -2.07 -9.87
N ASP A 210 18.45 -0.99 -10.39
CA ASP A 210 19.01 -0.13 -11.42
C ASP A 210 19.68 1.11 -10.77
N ASP A 211 21.02 1.10 -10.69
CA ASP A 211 21.79 2.19 -10.09
C ASP A 211 21.60 3.53 -10.83
N HIS A 212 21.36 3.49 -12.15
CA HIS A 212 21.09 4.70 -12.95
C HIS A 212 19.72 5.29 -12.61
N LEU A 213 18.70 4.44 -12.48
CA LEU A 213 17.38 4.87 -12.07
C LEU A 213 17.42 5.46 -10.65
N ALA A 214 18.08 4.79 -9.70
CA ALA A 214 18.27 5.30 -8.35
C ALA A 214 18.98 6.66 -8.34
N GLY A 215 20.01 6.83 -9.16
CA GLY A 215 20.73 8.09 -9.35
C GLY A 215 19.84 9.21 -9.89
N ALA A 216 18.99 8.90 -10.89
CA ALA A 216 18.03 9.84 -11.45
C ALA A 216 16.97 10.27 -10.40
N VAL A 217 16.43 9.33 -9.64
CA VAL A 217 15.46 9.65 -8.55
C VAL A 217 16.10 10.51 -7.47
N ARG A 218 17.38 10.25 -7.08
CA ARG A 218 18.11 11.10 -6.14
C ARG A 218 18.27 12.52 -6.66
N ALA A 219 18.55 12.71 -7.96
CA ALA A 219 18.62 14.03 -8.57
C ALA A 219 17.24 14.69 -8.59
N LEU A 220 16.20 14.00 -9.07
CA LEU A 220 14.83 14.51 -9.18
C LEU A 220 14.27 14.96 -7.81
N ARG A 221 14.48 14.18 -6.74
CA ARG A 221 13.99 14.54 -5.39
C ARG A 221 14.66 15.78 -4.79
N GLU A 222 15.81 16.18 -5.35
CA GLU A 222 16.70 17.27 -4.90
C GLU A 222 16.87 18.34 -5.98
N HIS A 223 15.78 18.85 -6.54
CA HIS A 223 15.77 19.93 -7.54
C HIS A 223 16.57 19.60 -8.83
N GLY A 224 16.64 18.35 -9.24
CA GLY A 224 17.43 17.92 -10.40
C GLY A 224 18.95 18.03 -10.22
N GLN A 225 19.42 18.13 -8.98
CA GLN A 225 20.80 18.42 -8.64
C GLN A 225 21.63 17.13 -8.56
N ARG A 226 22.69 17.01 -9.39
CA ARG A 226 23.67 15.93 -9.29
C ARG A 226 24.85 16.29 -8.38
N ALA A 227 25.23 17.55 -8.38
CA ALA A 227 26.25 18.11 -7.49
C ALA A 227 25.73 19.45 -6.97
N LYS A 228 26.25 19.91 -5.84
CA LYS A 228 25.79 21.15 -5.21
C LYS A 228 25.79 22.31 -6.22
N HIS A 229 24.61 22.92 -6.44
CA HIS A 229 24.35 24.01 -7.38
C HIS A 229 24.51 23.65 -8.87
N VAL A 230 24.57 22.35 -9.23
CA VAL A 230 24.56 21.89 -10.62
C VAL A 230 23.26 21.13 -10.87
N HIS A 231 22.34 21.77 -11.60
CA HIS A 231 21.00 21.26 -11.89
C HIS A 231 20.94 20.83 -13.35
N ASP A 232 20.98 19.52 -13.60
CA ASP A 232 20.96 18.95 -14.95
C ASP A 232 19.54 18.63 -15.43
N LEU A 233 18.59 18.57 -14.50
CA LEU A 233 17.20 18.24 -14.74
C LEU A 233 16.29 19.24 -14.00
N GLU A 234 15.09 19.44 -14.49
CA GLU A 234 14.02 20.01 -13.69
C GLU A 234 13.60 18.97 -12.64
N GLY A 235 13.67 19.35 -11.37
CA GLY A 235 13.42 18.44 -10.27
C GLY A 235 12.43 18.99 -9.25
N TYR A 236 12.30 18.30 -8.13
CA TYR A 236 11.30 18.53 -7.09
C TYR A 236 11.95 18.68 -5.73
N THR A 237 11.22 19.22 -4.76
CA THR A 237 11.53 19.11 -3.34
C THR A 237 10.76 17.91 -2.81
N SER A 238 11.33 16.72 -2.91
CA SER A 238 10.68 15.46 -2.54
C SER A 238 11.63 14.56 -1.75
N ARG A 239 12.15 15.07 -0.65
CA ARG A 239 13.05 14.33 0.25
C ARG A 239 12.26 13.58 1.32
N LEU A 240 12.80 12.45 1.77
CA LEU A 240 12.39 11.87 3.05
C LEU A 240 13.08 12.65 4.17
N ASP A 241 12.28 13.26 5.04
CA ASP A 241 12.80 14.00 6.19
C ASP A 241 13.61 13.10 7.13
N THR A 242 14.75 13.61 7.62
CA THR A 242 15.63 12.82 8.49
C THR A 242 14.92 12.35 9.77
N ILE A 243 14.00 13.16 10.29
CA ILE A 243 13.19 12.77 11.46
C ILE A 243 12.33 11.54 11.19
N GLN A 244 11.74 11.44 9.99
CA GLN A 244 10.95 10.27 9.59
C GLN A 244 11.85 9.07 9.34
N ALA A 245 13.03 9.26 8.74
CA ALA A 245 14.02 8.21 8.56
C ALA A 245 14.48 7.58 9.90
N ILE A 246 14.64 8.39 10.94
CA ILE A 246 14.92 7.92 12.33
C ILE A 246 13.79 7.03 12.84
N VAL A 247 12.54 7.47 12.72
CA VAL A 247 11.35 6.70 13.14
C VAL A 247 11.30 5.37 12.41
N LEU A 248 11.45 5.41 11.08
CA LEU A 248 11.38 4.22 10.23
C LEU A 248 12.53 3.23 10.51
N ALA A 249 13.75 3.73 10.75
CA ALA A 249 14.89 2.90 11.11
C ALA A 249 14.68 2.14 12.44
N ARG A 250 14.02 2.76 13.43
CA ARG A 250 13.65 2.11 14.69
C ARG A 250 12.51 1.09 14.52
N LYS A 251 11.62 1.30 13.56
CA LYS A 251 10.45 0.44 13.31
C LYS A 251 10.79 -0.74 12.41
N LEU A 252 11.64 -0.58 11.42
CA LEU A 252 11.95 -1.58 10.40
C LEU A 252 12.30 -2.97 10.97
N PRO A 253 13.12 -3.11 12.04
CA PRO A 253 13.41 -4.42 12.64
C PRO A 253 12.19 -5.14 13.24
N ARG A 254 11.06 -4.44 13.40
CA ARG A 254 9.82 -5.01 13.95
C ARG A 254 8.80 -5.39 12.87
N LEU A 255 9.02 -5.00 11.62
CA LEU A 255 8.06 -5.15 10.53
C LEU A 255 7.59 -6.60 10.38
N GLU A 256 8.51 -7.58 10.37
CA GLU A 256 8.15 -8.98 10.20
C GLU A 256 7.28 -9.51 11.36
N ALA A 257 7.61 -9.15 12.59
CA ALA A 257 6.78 -9.50 13.75
C ALA A 257 5.38 -8.88 13.68
N TRP A 258 5.27 -7.64 13.18
CA TRP A 258 3.98 -6.98 12.98
C TRP A 258 3.17 -7.61 11.84
N ASN A 259 3.81 -8.02 10.75
CA ASN A 259 3.15 -8.74 9.67
C ASN A 259 2.70 -10.14 10.14
N ALA A 260 3.51 -10.85 10.93
CA ALA A 260 3.12 -12.12 11.55
C ALA A 260 1.87 -11.96 12.46
N ASP A 261 1.79 -10.86 13.23
CA ASP A 261 0.60 -10.57 14.04
C ASP A 261 -0.63 -10.29 13.18
N ARG A 262 -0.49 -9.58 12.05
CA ARG A 262 -1.58 -9.38 11.07
C ARG A 262 -2.02 -10.70 10.44
N ARG A 263 -1.09 -11.58 10.03
CA ARG A 263 -1.40 -12.93 9.51
C ARG A 263 -2.19 -13.75 10.53
N ARG A 264 -1.79 -13.71 11.81
CA ARG A 264 -2.51 -14.37 12.90
C ARG A 264 -3.94 -13.86 13.05
N ILE A 265 -4.15 -12.54 13.00
CA ILE A 265 -5.49 -11.92 13.07
C ILE A 265 -6.32 -12.33 11.85
N ALA A 266 -5.75 -12.27 10.65
CA ALA A 266 -6.41 -12.67 9.41
C ALA A 266 -6.85 -14.14 9.44
N ALA A 267 -6.02 -15.05 9.98
CA ALA A 267 -6.38 -16.45 10.17
C ALA A 267 -7.60 -16.61 11.10
N VAL A 268 -7.64 -15.90 12.24
CA VAL A 268 -8.79 -15.94 13.16
C VAL A 268 -10.06 -15.42 12.48
N TYR A 269 -9.96 -14.38 11.66
CA TYR A 269 -11.09 -13.90 10.86
C TYR A 269 -11.53 -14.92 9.82
N GLY A 270 -10.55 -15.53 9.11
CA GLY A 270 -10.81 -16.57 8.12
C GLY A 270 -11.60 -17.76 8.73
N ASP A 271 -11.16 -18.25 9.89
CA ASP A 271 -11.80 -19.38 10.58
C ASP A 271 -13.17 -18.99 11.16
N GLY A 272 -13.26 -17.80 11.75
CA GLY A 272 -14.46 -17.38 12.47
C GLY A 272 -15.59 -16.83 11.59
N LEU A 273 -15.29 -16.38 10.36
CA LEU A 273 -16.23 -15.72 9.47
C LEU A 273 -16.54 -16.52 8.20
N ARG A 274 -15.91 -17.65 7.97
CA ARG A 274 -16.19 -18.51 6.81
C ARG A 274 -17.62 -19.01 6.84
N GLY A 275 -18.36 -18.74 5.75
CA GLY A 275 -19.76 -19.16 5.59
C GLY A 275 -20.78 -18.39 6.45
N VAL A 276 -20.41 -17.23 6.98
CA VAL A 276 -21.29 -16.37 7.77
C VAL A 276 -22.09 -15.45 6.85
N GLY A 277 -23.41 -15.61 6.81
CA GLY A 277 -24.31 -14.81 5.99
C GLY A 277 -23.93 -14.79 4.52
N ASP A 278 -23.88 -13.59 3.93
CA ASP A 278 -23.46 -13.35 2.54
C ASP A 278 -21.99 -12.93 2.41
N LEU A 279 -21.20 -13.07 3.51
CA LEU A 279 -19.83 -12.62 3.50
C LEU A 279 -18.95 -13.43 2.52
N THR A 280 -18.25 -12.72 1.66
CA THR A 280 -17.08 -13.23 0.94
C THR A 280 -15.81 -12.70 1.61
N LEU A 281 -14.97 -13.61 2.07
CA LEU A 281 -13.69 -13.26 2.70
C LEU A 281 -12.67 -12.87 1.64
N PRO A 282 -11.63 -12.06 2.00
CA PRO A 282 -10.59 -11.68 1.05
C PRO A 282 -9.92 -12.95 0.50
N PRO A 283 -9.83 -13.09 -0.83
CA PRO A 283 -9.18 -14.23 -1.46
C PRO A 283 -7.67 -14.18 -1.23
N VAL A 284 -7.04 -15.34 -1.13
CA VAL A 284 -5.58 -15.49 -1.04
C VAL A 284 -5.19 -16.57 -2.05
N PRO A 285 -4.64 -16.21 -3.20
CA PRO A 285 -4.15 -17.16 -4.18
C PRO A 285 -3.06 -18.06 -3.61
N ASP A 286 -2.95 -19.28 -4.15
CA ASP A 286 -1.88 -20.19 -3.80
C ASP A 286 -0.51 -19.53 -3.99
N GLY A 287 0.45 -19.88 -3.13
CA GLY A 287 1.79 -19.29 -3.15
C GLY A 287 1.91 -17.87 -2.57
N SER A 288 0.79 -17.26 -2.13
CA SER A 288 0.79 -15.89 -1.57
C SER A 288 1.02 -15.88 -0.06
N ASP A 289 1.89 -14.96 0.40
CA ASP A 289 2.04 -14.56 1.82
C ASP A 289 1.74 -13.06 1.96
N PRO A 290 0.47 -12.68 2.15
CA PRO A 290 0.06 -11.29 2.22
C PRO A 290 0.57 -10.60 3.49
N ALA A 291 0.91 -9.31 3.38
CA ALA A 291 1.22 -8.44 4.52
C ALA A 291 -0.03 -7.98 5.28
N TRP A 292 -1.22 -8.27 4.79
CA TRP A 292 -2.51 -7.94 5.41
C TRP A 292 -2.58 -6.49 5.87
N HIS A 293 -2.29 -5.56 4.96
CA HIS A 293 -2.47 -4.14 5.24
C HIS A 293 -3.92 -3.83 5.61
N LEU A 294 -4.85 -4.41 4.85
CA LEU A 294 -6.28 -4.36 5.12
C LEU A 294 -6.87 -5.79 5.08
N TYR A 295 -7.95 -6.00 5.82
CA TYR A 295 -8.79 -7.20 5.74
C TYR A 295 -10.15 -6.78 5.19
N ALA A 296 -10.32 -6.86 3.88
CA ALA A 296 -11.47 -6.35 3.16
C ALA A 296 -12.43 -7.50 2.81
N VAL A 297 -13.58 -7.57 3.48
CA VAL A 297 -14.65 -8.53 3.19
C VAL A 297 -15.66 -7.92 2.22
N ARG A 298 -16.37 -8.74 1.42
CA ARG A 298 -17.50 -8.33 0.59
C ARG A 298 -18.81 -8.73 1.25
N THR A 299 -19.84 -7.90 1.14
CA THR A 299 -21.22 -8.16 1.54
C THR A 299 -22.16 -7.29 0.71
N ALA A 300 -23.41 -7.70 0.54
CA ALA A 300 -24.42 -6.95 -0.22
C ALA A 300 -24.73 -5.56 0.37
N ASP A 301 -24.64 -5.39 1.70
CA ASP A 301 -24.85 -4.09 2.36
C ASP A 301 -23.71 -3.77 3.36
N PRO A 302 -22.51 -3.37 2.85
CA PRO A 302 -21.39 -3.03 3.70
C PRO A 302 -21.64 -1.82 4.61
N GLU A 303 -22.56 -0.93 4.22
CA GLU A 303 -22.90 0.22 5.05
C GLU A 303 -23.77 -0.17 6.25
N ALA A 304 -24.75 -1.08 6.08
CA ALA A 304 -25.55 -1.58 7.18
C ALA A 304 -24.70 -2.35 8.18
N LEU A 305 -23.83 -3.26 7.70
CA LEU A 305 -22.89 -3.98 8.55
C LEU A 305 -21.94 -3.00 9.28
N GLY A 306 -21.39 -2.01 8.58
CA GLY A 306 -20.51 -0.99 9.18
C GLY A 306 -21.23 -0.14 10.24
N ARG A 307 -22.49 0.27 9.99
CA ARG A 307 -23.31 0.97 10.99
C ARG A 307 -23.57 0.10 12.22
N PHE A 308 -23.94 -1.17 12.01
CA PHE A 308 -24.19 -2.13 13.09
C PHE A 308 -22.93 -2.31 13.97
N LEU A 309 -21.78 -2.54 13.37
CA LEU A 309 -20.50 -2.71 14.09
C LEU A 309 -20.13 -1.45 14.89
N ARG A 310 -20.31 -0.28 14.29
CA ARG A 310 -20.03 1.01 14.96
C ARG A 310 -20.87 1.21 16.21
N THR A 311 -22.15 0.84 16.21
CA THR A 311 -23.01 0.92 17.41
C THR A 311 -22.53 -0.01 18.52
N ARG A 312 -21.70 -1.00 18.19
CA ARG A 312 -21.11 -1.97 19.12
C ARG A 312 -19.64 -1.67 19.46
N GLY A 313 -19.16 -0.47 19.07
CA GLY A 313 -17.82 0.01 19.38
C GLY A 313 -16.73 -0.53 18.49
N ILE A 314 -17.07 -1.10 17.31
CA ILE A 314 -16.10 -1.59 16.32
C ILE A 314 -16.11 -0.64 15.13
N ALA A 315 -14.96 -0.02 14.84
CA ALA A 315 -14.78 0.85 13.69
C ALA A 315 -14.40 0.04 12.44
N THR A 316 -14.93 0.44 11.28
CA THR A 316 -14.67 -0.17 9.97
C THR A 316 -14.31 0.91 8.95
N GLY A 317 -13.74 0.52 7.81
CA GLY A 317 -13.39 1.42 6.71
C GLY A 317 -13.94 0.94 5.36
N ARG A 318 -13.88 1.81 4.35
CA ARG A 318 -14.21 1.49 2.94
C ARG A 318 -12.99 1.82 2.08
N HIS A 319 -12.45 0.82 1.34
CA HIS A 319 -11.25 0.98 0.52
C HIS A 319 -11.44 0.26 -0.84
N TYR A 320 -11.95 0.94 -1.92
CA TYR A 320 -12.33 2.36 -1.88
C TYR A 320 -13.76 2.49 -2.44
N PRO A 321 -14.64 3.34 -1.88
CA PRO A 321 -16.06 3.37 -2.26
C PRO A 321 -16.32 4.00 -3.63
N GLN A 322 -15.33 4.69 -4.19
CA GLN A 322 -15.38 5.29 -5.52
C GLN A 322 -14.11 4.95 -6.29
N PRO A 323 -14.19 4.16 -7.35
CA PRO A 323 -13.06 3.90 -8.22
C PRO A 323 -12.57 5.20 -8.91
N PRO A 324 -11.26 5.36 -9.15
CA PRO A 324 -10.71 6.57 -9.76
C PRO A 324 -11.35 6.93 -11.10
N HIS A 325 -11.63 5.96 -11.99
CA HIS A 325 -12.25 6.21 -13.30
C HIS A 325 -13.66 6.85 -13.22
N LEU A 326 -14.36 6.71 -12.10
CA LEU A 326 -15.65 7.37 -11.86
C LEU A 326 -15.49 8.73 -11.14
N SER A 327 -14.28 9.14 -10.84
CA SER A 327 -14.02 10.44 -10.23
C SER A 327 -14.01 11.55 -11.27
N PRO A 328 -14.58 12.75 -10.98
CA PRO A 328 -14.53 13.89 -11.87
C PRO A 328 -13.13 14.29 -12.35
N ALA A 329 -12.10 14.01 -11.53
CA ALA A 329 -10.71 14.31 -11.86
C ALA A 329 -10.21 13.59 -13.12
N TRP A 330 -10.77 12.43 -13.45
CA TRP A 330 -10.41 11.61 -14.63
C TRP A 330 -11.55 11.47 -15.63
N ALA A 331 -12.58 12.34 -15.58
CA ALA A 331 -13.69 12.33 -16.54
C ALA A 331 -13.20 12.49 -18.00
N TRP A 332 -12.05 13.11 -18.20
CA TRP A 332 -11.42 13.29 -19.50
C TRP A 332 -10.97 11.97 -20.16
N LEU A 333 -10.85 10.87 -19.42
CA LEU A 333 -10.60 9.53 -19.96
C LEU A 333 -11.80 8.98 -20.75
N GLY A 334 -12.98 9.59 -20.62
CA GLY A 334 -14.19 9.14 -21.31
C GLY A 334 -14.77 7.84 -20.77
N LEU A 335 -14.33 7.40 -19.61
CA LEU A 335 -14.78 6.16 -18.96
C LEU A 335 -15.97 6.46 -18.04
N GLY A 336 -16.96 5.54 -18.03
CA GLY A 336 -18.17 5.67 -17.23
C GLY A 336 -18.51 4.39 -16.48
N ARG A 337 -19.69 4.37 -15.85
CA ARG A 337 -20.22 3.17 -15.20
C ARG A 337 -20.35 2.03 -16.21
N GLY A 338 -19.98 0.82 -15.77
CA GLY A 338 -19.96 -0.40 -16.57
C GLY A 338 -18.65 -0.62 -17.34
N ALA A 339 -17.69 0.31 -17.27
CA ALA A 339 -16.39 0.14 -17.90
C ALA A 339 -15.55 -0.97 -17.24
N PHE A 340 -15.65 -1.11 -15.91
CA PHE A 340 -14.90 -2.09 -15.11
C PHE A 340 -15.84 -2.76 -14.09
N PRO A 341 -16.61 -3.79 -14.54
CA PRO A 341 -17.67 -4.38 -13.73
C PRO A 341 -17.20 -4.96 -12.39
N VAL A 342 -16.04 -5.64 -12.37
CA VAL A 342 -15.49 -6.23 -11.13
C VAL A 342 -15.06 -5.12 -10.17
N THR A 343 -14.33 -4.13 -10.64
CA THR A 343 -13.92 -2.95 -9.86
C THR A 343 -15.13 -2.24 -9.25
N GLU A 344 -16.19 -2.03 -10.03
CA GLU A 344 -17.40 -1.33 -9.58
C GLU A 344 -18.19 -2.13 -8.56
N ALA A 345 -18.27 -3.47 -8.71
CA ALA A 345 -18.86 -4.37 -7.73
C ALA A 345 -18.06 -4.35 -6.42
N LEU A 346 -16.72 -4.49 -6.49
CA LEU A 346 -15.85 -4.41 -5.32
C LEU A 346 -16.02 -3.08 -4.57
N ALA A 347 -16.07 -1.96 -5.28
CA ALA A 347 -16.27 -0.64 -4.67
C ALA A 347 -17.63 -0.52 -3.95
N ALA A 348 -18.67 -1.19 -4.46
CA ALA A 348 -19.98 -1.22 -3.82
C ALA A 348 -20.03 -2.12 -2.57
N GLU A 349 -19.35 -3.26 -2.59
CA GLU A 349 -19.54 -4.37 -1.64
C GLU A 349 -18.47 -4.43 -0.53
N LEU A 350 -17.27 -3.85 -0.74
CA LEU A 350 -16.17 -4.01 0.22
C LEU A 350 -16.36 -3.25 1.52
N LEU A 351 -16.05 -3.91 2.64
CA LEU A 351 -15.92 -3.36 3.98
C LEU A 351 -14.63 -3.87 4.61
N SER A 352 -13.76 -2.96 5.07
CA SER A 352 -12.52 -3.33 5.75
C SER A 352 -12.76 -3.45 7.25
N LEU A 353 -12.48 -4.64 7.79
CA LEU A 353 -12.47 -4.92 9.22
C LEU A 353 -11.16 -4.43 9.85
N PRO A 354 -11.15 -4.07 11.16
CA PRO A 354 -9.94 -3.62 11.83
C PRO A 354 -8.89 -4.72 11.87
N ILE A 355 -7.66 -4.38 11.45
CA ILE A 355 -6.50 -5.26 11.51
C ILE A 355 -5.25 -4.41 11.72
N TYR A 356 -4.57 -4.59 12.86
CA TYR A 356 -3.34 -3.86 13.21
C TYR A 356 -2.51 -4.65 14.22
N PRO A 357 -1.17 -4.49 14.26
CA PRO A 357 -0.32 -5.16 15.24
C PRO A 357 -0.66 -4.79 16.67
N GLY A 358 -0.66 -5.77 17.58
CA GLY A 358 -0.99 -5.56 18.99
C GLY A 358 -2.49 -5.54 19.30
N MET A 359 -3.34 -5.89 18.34
CA MET A 359 -4.77 -6.12 18.58
C MET A 359 -4.95 -7.25 19.61
N ALA A 360 -5.59 -6.94 20.73
CA ALA A 360 -5.81 -7.93 21.80
C ALA A 360 -6.70 -9.08 21.29
N PRO A 361 -6.47 -10.33 21.73
CA PRO A 361 -7.33 -11.47 21.34
C PRO A 361 -8.82 -11.22 21.59
N ALA A 362 -9.17 -10.55 22.69
CA ALA A 362 -10.55 -10.17 22.99
C ALA A 362 -11.15 -9.19 21.97
N GLN A 363 -10.35 -8.30 21.38
CA GLN A 363 -10.79 -7.40 20.32
C GLN A 363 -11.05 -8.16 19.02
N VAL A 364 -10.16 -9.08 18.64
CA VAL A 364 -10.32 -9.93 17.45
C VAL A 364 -11.60 -10.77 17.57
N GLN A 365 -11.78 -11.44 18.71
CA GLN A 365 -12.98 -12.24 18.98
C GLN A 365 -14.26 -11.38 19.02
N ALA A 366 -14.19 -10.16 19.53
CA ALA A 366 -15.33 -9.25 19.51
C ALA A 366 -15.75 -8.90 18.07
N VAL A 367 -14.81 -8.70 17.15
CA VAL A 367 -15.12 -8.46 15.73
C VAL A 367 -15.83 -9.67 15.15
N VAL A 368 -15.27 -10.87 15.29
CA VAL A 368 -15.89 -12.12 14.80
C VAL A 368 -17.29 -12.30 15.35
N HIS A 369 -17.46 -12.21 16.68
CA HIS A 369 -18.77 -12.37 17.32
C HIS A 369 -19.79 -11.35 16.81
N ARG A 370 -19.43 -10.07 16.69
CA ARG A 370 -20.36 -9.03 16.25
C ARG A 370 -20.72 -9.12 14.77
N VAL A 371 -19.81 -9.57 13.92
CA VAL A 371 -20.13 -9.88 12.52
C VAL A 371 -21.13 -11.03 12.45
N ARG A 372 -20.88 -12.15 13.16
CA ARG A 372 -21.81 -13.29 13.24
C ARG A 372 -23.18 -12.87 13.80
N GLU A 373 -23.21 -12.04 14.86
CA GLU A 373 -24.46 -11.49 15.43
C GLU A 373 -25.30 -10.72 14.39
N TYR A 374 -24.63 -9.94 13.50
CA TYR A 374 -25.33 -9.21 12.44
C TYR A 374 -26.07 -10.14 11.48
N PHE A 375 -25.48 -11.28 11.15
CA PHE A 375 -26.07 -12.27 10.25
C PHE A 375 -26.95 -13.31 10.95
N GLY A 376 -27.10 -13.26 12.28
CA GLY A 376 -27.91 -14.21 13.05
C GLY A 376 -27.23 -15.56 13.32
N ASP A 377 -25.88 -15.63 13.18
CA ASP A 377 -25.07 -16.84 13.36
C ASP A 377 -24.32 -16.87 14.72
N ALA A 378 -24.68 -16.01 15.69
CA ALA A 378 -23.96 -15.84 16.96
C ALA A 378 -24.45 -16.84 18.04
#